data_3d0a2f7d17fcdab458f09c300dfa4987
#
_entry.id   3d0a2f7d17fcdab458f09c300dfa4987
#
_cell.length_a   1.000
_cell.length_b   1.000
_cell.length_c   1.000
_cell.angle_alpha   90.00
_cell.angle_beta   90.00
_cell.angle_gamma   90.00
#
_symmetry.space_group_name_H-M   'P 1'
#
loop_
_entity.id
_entity.type
_entity.pdbx_description
1 polymer ?
#
loop_
_entity_poly.entity_id
_entity_poly.type
_entity_poly.pdbx_seq_one_letter_code
_entity_poly.pdbx_strand_id
1 'polypeptide(L)'
;MSELLKVKNLTIKSATQTLVDNLSYTLRTGETLAIVGESGSGKSISSLALLGLLPNSLSITGQAILFDQKKEQEVILPIENNSLSKDNQNVFRQIRGKRIGMIFQEPMTALNPLHTVGKQIAESLSLAGVAKKHWRQRTLELLSQVNIADPESKLARYPHELSGGQRQRIMIAMALAQDPDIIIADEPTTALDVTLRHEILGLLHRLKKERGMAMILISHDLNLVKRYSDNLIVMQQGKVMEQGATQAIFDNPQHSYTRSLIYQDFGQSLPIIANSPSVLEVKQLTIAFPQKNNILGKTIQWFEAVKGLNLTLTQGQSLGIVGESGSGKTTTALALIKLLANAAKVQGQILLSANAHMTDVLA
;
A
#
# COMPACT_ATOMS: atom_id res chain seq x y z
N MET A 1 15.54 -14.10 20.42
CA MET A 1 14.21 -13.64 20.00
C MET A 1 13.22 -14.78 20.18
N SER A 2 12.14 -14.58 20.95
CA SER A 2 11.14 -15.60 21.22
C SER A 2 10.16 -15.73 20.05
N GLU A 3 9.59 -16.93 19.87
CA GLU A 3 8.51 -17.14 18.90
C GLU A 3 7.28 -16.34 19.33
N LEU A 4 6.60 -15.72 18.37
CA LEU A 4 5.40 -14.91 18.60
C LEU A 4 4.19 -15.46 17.82
N LEU A 5 4.41 -15.90 16.58
CA LEU A 5 3.39 -16.53 15.74
C LEU A 5 4.00 -17.70 14.99
N LYS A 6 3.33 -18.84 15.00
CA LYS A 6 3.71 -20.03 14.22
C LYS A 6 2.54 -20.49 13.38
N VAL A 7 2.74 -20.52 12.08
CA VAL A 7 1.78 -21.03 11.09
C VAL A 7 2.30 -22.36 10.56
N LYS A 8 1.45 -23.38 10.55
CA LYS A 8 1.80 -24.76 10.11
C LYS A 8 0.78 -25.22 9.07
N ASN A 9 1.29 -25.59 7.90
CA ASN A 9 0.56 -26.26 6.83
C ASN A 9 -0.74 -25.55 6.44
N LEU A 10 -0.76 -24.18 6.48
CA LEU A 10 -1.92 -23.40 6.11
C LEU A 10 -2.26 -23.65 4.65
N THR A 11 -3.44 -24.21 4.43
CA THR A 11 -3.99 -24.44 3.10
C THR A 11 -5.36 -23.79 2.99
N ILE A 12 -5.59 -23.02 1.93
CA ILE A 12 -6.84 -22.30 1.68
C ILE A 12 -7.34 -22.68 0.29
N LYS A 13 -8.57 -23.18 0.22
CA LYS A 13 -9.19 -23.64 -1.04
C LYS A 13 -10.52 -22.94 -1.28
N SER A 14 -10.77 -22.60 -2.53
CA SER A 14 -12.10 -22.30 -3.04
C SER A 14 -12.74 -23.59 -3.58
N ALA A 15 -13.96 -23.51 -4.06
CA ALA A 15 -14.63 -24.67 -4.69
C ALA A 15 -13.87 -25.19 -5.93
N THR A 16 -13.10 -24.35 -6.61
CA THR A 16 -12.49 -24.68 -7.91
C THR A 16 -10.96 -24.71 -7.90
N GLN A 17 -10.30 -24.09 -6.89
CA GLN A 17 -8.84 -23.98 -6.89
C GLN A 17 -8.25 -23.88 -5.47
N THR A 18 -6.99 -24.26 -5.34
CA THR A 18 -6.19 -24.00 -4.14
C THR A 18 -5.58 -22.61 -4.23
N LEU A 19 -5.90 -21.74 -3.27
CA LEU A 19 -5.44 -20.35 -3.20
C LEU A 19 -4.15 -20.20 -2.40
N VAL A 20 -3.95 -21.06 -1.39
CA VAL A 20 -2.73 -21.19 -0.59
C VAL A 20 -2.53 -22.67 -0.33
N ASP A 21 -1.32 -23.17 -0.58
CA ASP A 21 -0.96 -24.56 -0.47
C ASP A 21 0.21 -24.75 0.51
N ASN A 22 -0.09 -25.33 1.67
CA ASN A 22 0.89 -25.78 2.66
C ASN A 22 1.89 -24.69 3.14
N LEU A 23 1.39 -23.46 3.37
CA LEU A 23 2.22 -22.35 3.85
C LEU A 23 2.59 -22.58 5.33
N SER A 24 3.89 -22.56 5.63
CA SER A 24 4.40 -22.70 7.01
C SER A 24 5.51 -21.69 7.27
N TYR A 25 5.44 -21.01 8.43
CA TYR A 25 6.48 -20.06 8.86
C TYR A 25 6.39 -19.79 10.36
N THR A 26 7.44 -19.22 10.90
CA THR A 26 7.49 -18.70 12.27
C THR A 26 7.90 -17.23 12.24
N LEU A 27 7.20 -16.40 12.99
CA LEU A 27 7.50 -14.99 13.20
C LEU A 27 7.96 -14.79 14.66
N ARG A 28 9.10 -14.12 14.83
CA ARG A 28 9.68 -13.85 16.15
C ARG A 28 9.45 -12.41 16.58
N THR A 29 9.59 -12.16 17.88
CA THR A 29 9.49 -10.80 18.44
C THR A 29 10.50 -9.86 17.76
N GLY A 30 10.04 -8.68 17.35
CA GLY A 30 10.88 -7.67 16.70
C GLY A 30 11.24 -7.96 15.24
N GLU A 31 10.89 -9.14 14.73
CA GLU A 31 11.18 -9.57 13.36
C GLU A 31 10.22 -8.93 12.34
N THR A 32 10.72 -8.71 11.13
CA THR A 32 9.91 -8.44 9.93
C THR A 32 10.01 -9.62 8.98
N LEU A 33 8.91 -10.32 8.77
CA LEU A 33 8.74 -11.32 7.73
C LEU A 33 8.08 -10.69 6.52
N ALA A 34 8.74 -10.68 5.37
CA ALA A 34 8.12 -10.27 4.12
C ALA A 34 7.50 -11.45 3.38
N ILE A 35 6.35 -11.24 2.75
CA ILE A 35 5.71 -12.18 1.83
C ILE A 35 5.56 -11.47 0.47
N VAL A 36 6.23 -11.99 -0.56
CA VAL A 36 6.26 -11.39 -1.90
C VAL A 36 5.75 -12.35 -2.97
N GLY A 37 5.41 -11.82 -4.13
CA GLY A 37 4.94 -12.56 -5.30
C GLY A 37 3.94 -11.75 -6.11
N GLU A 38 3.53 -12.26 -7.26
CA GLU A 38 2.55 -11.61 -8.14
C GLU A 38 1.18 -11.43 -7.50
N SER A 39 0.34 -10.56 -8.11
CA SER A 39 -1.07 -10.45 -7.72
C SER A 39 -1.76 -11.81 -7.83
N GLY A 40 -2.61 -12.15 -6.84
CA GLY A 40 -3.29 -13.44 -6.82
C GLY A 40 -2.44 -14.63 -6.32
N SER A 41 -1.19 -14.44 -5.88
CA SER A 41 -0.34 -15.54 -5.37
C SER A 41 -0.71 -16.04 -3.96
N GLY A 42 -1.75 -15.52 -3.32
CA GLY A 42 -2.23 -15.98 -2.01
C GLY A 42 -1.74 -15.20 -0.79
N LYS A 43 -0.95 -14.11 -0.96
CA LYS A 43 -0.34 -13.33 0.13
C LYS A 43 -1.37 -12.73 1.09
N SER A 44 -2.23 -11.86 0.61
CA SER A 44 -3.24 -11.17 1.43
C SER A 44 -4.24 -12.14 2.05
N ILE A 45 -4.65 -13.16 1.30
CA ILE A 45 -5.62 -14.15 1.77
C ILE A 45 -5.05 -15.01 2.91
N SER A 46 -3.75 -15.33 2.88
CA SER A 46 -3.08 -16.04 3.97
C SER A 46 -3.05 -15.23 5.27
N SER A 47 -2.89 -13.91 5.17
CA SER A 47 -2.91 -13.00 6.32
C SER A 47 -4.32 -12.76 6.88
N LEU A 48 -5.33 -12.66 6.00
CA LEU A 48 -6.73 -12.55 6.41
C LEU A 48 -7.23 -13.80 7.15
N ALA A 49 -6.68 -14.98 6.81
CA ALA A 49 -6.97 -16.24 7.54
C ALA A 49 -6.62 -16.13 9.02
N LEU A 50 -5.48 -15.53 9.37
CA LEU A 50 -5.03 -15.36 10.75
C LEU A 50 -5.99 -14.51 11.59
N LEU A 51 -6.75 -13.66 10.94
CA LEU A 51 -7.73 -12.77 11.55
C LEU A 51 -9.16 -13.31 11.47
N GLY A 52 -9.38 -14.48 10.85
CA GLY A 52 -10.73 -15.02 10.61
C GLY A 52 -11.60 -14.07 9.79
N LEU A 53 -11.02 -13.40 8.79
CA LEU A 53 -11.70 -12.43 7.92
C LEU A 53 -11.99 -12.98 6.52
N LEU A 54 -11.77 -14.28 6.32
CA LEU A 54 -12.08 -14.91 5.04
C LEU A 54 -13.57 -15.21 4.88
N PRO A 55 -14.09 -15.18 3.62
CA PRO A 55 -15.45 -15.61 3.34
C PRO A 55 -15.68 -17.08 3.70
N ASN A 56 -16.88 -17.41 4.15
CA ASN A 56 -17.27 -18.79 4.52
C ASN A 56 -17.26 -19.79 3.35
N SER A 57 -17.21 -19.29 2.10
CA SER A 57 -17.09 -20.12 0.90
C SER A 57 -15.71 -20.74 0.73
N LEU A 58 -14.72 -20.35 1.54
CA LEU A 58 -13.37 -20.90 1.51
C LEU A 58 -13.18 -21.96 2.58
N SER A 59 -12.54 -23.07 2.21
CA SER A 59 -12.09 -24.11 3.12
C SER A 59 -10.67 -23.80 3.60
N ILE A 60 -10.44 -23.85 4.91
CA ILE A 60 -9.15 -23.56 5.53
C ILE A 60 -8.74 -24.75 6.38
N THR A 61 -7.51 -25.21 6.19
CA THR A 61 -6.87 -26.25 7.02
C THR A 61 -5.48 -25.81 7.45
N GLY A 62 -4.95 -26.39 8.51
CA GLY A 62 -3.65 -26.06 9.11
C GLY A 62 -3.80 -25.42 10.48
N GLN A 63 -2.71 -25.00 11.07
CA GLN A 63 -2.69 -24.44 12.42
C GLN A 63 -2.01 -23.06 12.43
N ALA A 64 -2.53 -22.15 13.24
CA ALA A 64 -1.85 -20.92 13.60
C ALA A 64 -1.84 -20.79 15.13
N ILE A 65 -0.66 -20.61 15.70
CA ILE A 65 -0.42 -20.56 17.15
C ILE A 65 0.19 -19.20 17.47
N LEU A 66 -0.48 -18.41 18.30
CA LEU A 66 -0.01 -17.12 18.80
C LEU A 66 0.51 -17.33 20.24
N PHE A 67 1.76 -16.92 20.50
CA PHE A 67 2.36 -17.02 21.83
C PHE A 67 2.09 -15.74 22.63
N ASP A 68 1.50 -15.91 23.81
CA ASP A 68 1.34 -14.81 24.77
C ASP A 68 2.53 -14.78 25.71
N GLN A 69 3.50 -13.91 25.43
CA GLN A 69 4.71 -13.79 26.22
C GLN A 69 4.47 -13.32 27.67
N LYS A 70 3.38 -12.60 27.92
CA LYS A 70 3.03 -12.08 29.25
C LYS A 70 2.43 -13.18 30.14
N LYS A 71 1.74 -14.14 29.53
CA LYS A 71 1.06 -15.23 30.21
C LYS A 71 1.76 -16.57 30.05
N GLU A 72 2.82 -16.62 29.25
CA GLU A 72 3.54 -17.87 28.87
C GLU A 72 2.59 -18.94 28.32
N GLN A 73 1.59 -18.52 27.54
CA GLN A 73 0.56 -19.40 27.01
C GLN A 73 0.51 -19.38 25.50
N GLU A 74 0.17 -20.51 24.91
CA GLU A 74 -0.16 -20.64 23.50
C GLU A 74 -1.65 -20.42 23.28
N VAL A 75 -1.98 -19.60 22.29
CA VAL A 75 -3.35 -19.38 21.81
C VAL A 75 -3.45 -19.95 20.40
N ILE A 76 -4.16 -21.07 20.26
CA ILE A 76 -4.45 -21.64 18.95
C ILE A 76 -5.54 -20.80 18.30
N LEU A 77 -5.24 -20.22 17.14
CA LEU A 77 -6.21 -19.46 16.36
C LEU A 77 -7.18 -20.43 15.69
N PRO A 78 -8.50 -20.23 15.81
CA PRO A 78 -9.50 -21.12 15.22
C PRO A 78 -9.66 -20.84 13.72
N ILE A 79 -8.57 -21.00 12.95
CA ILE A 79 -8.56 -20.74 11.51
C ILE A 79 -9.25 -21.83 10.71
N GLU A 80 -9.24 -23.07 11.22
CA GLU A 80 -9.92 -24.20 10.58
C GLU A 80 -11.44 -24.02 10.61
N ASN A 81 -12.07 -24.35 9.49
CA ASN A 81 -13.52 -24.33 9.32
C ASN A 81 -14.18 -22.96 9.53
N ASN A 82 -13.47 -21.87 9.32
CA ASN A 82 -14.00 -20.50 9.27
C ASN A 82 -15.38 -20.35 9.98
N SER A 83 -15.58 -21.15 11.04
CA SER A 83 -16.89 -21.34 11.66
C SER A 83 -17.24 -20.09 12.45
N LEU A 84 -18.39 -19.53 12.11
CA LEU A 84 -19.05 -18.43 12.80
C LEU A 84 -19.55 -18.86 14.19
N SER A 85 -18.98 -19.91 14.80
CA SER A 85 -19.32 -20.26 16.18
C SER A 85 -19.04 -19.06 17.09
N LYS A 86 -19.91 -18.83 18.06
CA LYS A 86 -19.75 -17.72 19.02
C LYS A 86 -18.38 -17.78 19.71
N ASP A 87 -17.87 -18.98 19.98
CA ASP A 87 -16.59 -19.20 20.67
C ASP A 87 -15.41 -18.76 19.78
N ASN A 88 -15.38 -19.16 18.51
CA ASN A 88 -14.36 -18.74 17.56
C ASN A 88 -14.36 -17.22 17.33
N GLN A 89 -15.55 -16.63 17.23
CA GLN A 89 -15.67 -15.16 17.13
C GLN A 89 -15.15 -14.44 18.37
N ASN A 90 -15.36 -15.00 19.57
CA ASN A 90 -14.83 -14.43 20.80
C ASN A 90 -13.31 -14.48 20.84
N VAL A 91 -12.69 -15.59 20.38
CA VAL A 91 -11.22 -15.68 20.25
C VAL A 91 -10.71 -14.60 19.27
N PHE A 92 -11.28 -14.49 18.08
CA PHE A 92 -10.87 -13.46 17.10
C PHE A 92 -11.09 -12.03 17.59
N ARG A 93 -12.13 -11.74 18.36
CA ARG A 93 -12.34 -10.41 18.98
C ARG A 93 -11.25 -10.04 19.99
N GLN A 94 -10.64 -11.02 20.65
CA GLN A 94 -9.54 -10.77 21.57
C GLN A 94 -8.20 -10.60 20.85
N ILE A 95 -8.11 -11.04 19.60
CA ILE A 95 -6.89 -11.01 18.80
C ILE A 95 -6.86 -9.79 17.89
N ARG A 96 -7.96 -9.52 17.16
CA ARG A 96 -8.07 -8.40 16.20
C ARG A 96 -7.82 -7.07 16.89
N GLY A 97 -6.82 -6.36 16.40
CA GLY A 97 -6.39 -5.07 16.91
C GLY A 97 -5.57 -5.13 18.21
N LYS A 98 -5.87 -6.06 19.13
CA LYS A 98 -5.18 -6.16 20.43
C LYS A 98 -3.87 -6.95 20.39
N ARG A 99 -3.83 -7.99 19.58
CA ARG A 99 -2.65 -8.84 19.41
C ARG A 99 -2.08 -8.73 18.00
N ILE A 100 -2.98 -8.68 17.00
CA ILE A 100 -2.63 -8.55 15.59
C ILE A 100 -3.41 -7.36 15.03
N GLY A 101 -2.70 -6.27 14.73
CA GLY A 101 -3.21 -5.12 13.99
C GLY A 101 -3.03 -5.34 12.49
N MET A 102 -3.90 -4.75 11.66
CA MET A 102 -3.79 -4.84 10.21
C MET A 102 -3.87 -3.47 9.54
N ILE A 103 -2.98 -3.24 8.60
CA ILE A 103 -2.97 -2.11 7.68
C ILE A 103 -3.37 -2.67 6.32
N PHE A 104 -4.52 -2.24 5.81
CA PHE A 104 -5.09 -2.71 4.55
C PHE A 104 -4.46 -2.02 3.34
N GLN A 105 -4.55 -2.64 2.18
CA GLN A 105 -3.96 -2.18 0.93
C GLN A 105 -4.45 -0.80 0.48
N GLU A 106 -5.76 -0.51 0.66
CA GLU A 106 -6.37 0.74 0.21
C GLU A 106 -6.97 1.56 1.37
N PRO A 107 -6.37 2.71 1.74
CA PRO A 107 -6.91 3.56 2.79
C PRO A 107 -8.32 4.10 2.49
N MET A 108 -8.68 4.25 1.21
CA MET A 108 -9.99 4.77 0.79
C MET A 108 -11.13 3.82 1.14
N THR A 109 -10.87 2.51 1.09
CA THR A 109 -11.86 1.47 1.41
C THR A 109 -11.84 1.11 2.89
N ALA A 110 -10.70 1.29 3.56
CA ALA A 110 -10.51 0.98 4.97
C ALA A 110 -11.06 2.07 5.92
N LEU A 111 -11.05 3.34 5.50
CA LEU A 111 -11.58 4.45 6.28
C LEU A 111 -13.05 4.69 5.95
N ASN A 112 -13.89 4.85 6.97
CA ASN A 112 -15.29 5.21 6.78
C ASN A 112 -15.41 6.68 6.30
N PRO A 113 -15.91 6.93 5.07
CA PRO A 113 -15.98 8.28 4.51
C PRO A 113 -16.95 9.23 5.26
N LEU A 114 -17.88 8.67 6.04
CA LEU A 114 -18.89 9.41 6.79
C LEU A 114 -18.46 9.75 8.23
N HIS A 115 -17.30 9.26 8.67
CA HIS A 115 -16.79 9.52 10.02
C HIS A 115 -15.52 10.35 9.95
N THR A 116 -15.40 11.30 10.90
CA THR A 116 -14.18 12.09 11.04
C THR A 116 -13.01 11.23 11.53
N VAL A 117 -11.78 11.68 11.28
CA VAL A 117 -10.54 11.04 11.74
C VAL A 117 -10.57 10.79 13.25
N GLY A 118 -10.91 11.81 14.03
CA GLY A 118 -10.97 11.70 15.49
C GLY A 118 -11.96 10.64 15.96
N LYS A 119 -13.14 10.52 15.29
CA LYS A 119 -14.14 9.51 15.63
C LYS A 119 -13.63 8.09 15.35
N GLN A 120 -13.00 7.86 14.21
CA GLN A 120 -12.50 6.52 13.81
C GLN A 120 -11.38 6.03 14.73
N ILE A 121 -10.43 6.91 15.09
CA ILE A 121 -9.36 6.55 16.04
C ILE A 121 -9.96 6.33 17.44
N ALA A 122 -10.94 7.15 17.88
CA ALA A 122 -11.62 6.98 19.15
C ALA A 122 -12.40 5.65 19.25
N GLU A 123 -12.97 5.16 18.14
CA GLU A 123 -13.59 3.82 18.07
C GLU A 123 -12.54 2.73 18.33
N SER A 124 -11.35 2.81 17.73
CA SER A 124 -10.25 1.88 17.98
C SER A 124 -9.78 1.92 19.45
N LEU A 125 -9.68 3.12 20.04
CA LEU A 125 -9.33 3.30 21.46
C LEU A 125 -10.41 2.75 22.40
N SER A 126 -11.68 2.86 22.03
CA SER A 126 -12.80 2.28 22.77
C SER A 126 -12.68 0.75 22.83
N LEU A 127 -12.34 0.12 21.71
CA LEU A 127 -12.10 -1.33 21.63
C LEU A 127 -10.86 -1.76 22.42
N ALA A 128 -9.88 -0.87 22.59
CA ALA A 128 -8.74 -1.06 23.48
C ALA A 128 -9.10 -0.95 24.97
N GLY A 129 -10.31 -0.51 25.32
CA GLY A 129 -10.73 -0.28 26.70
C GLY A 129 -10.26 1.05 27.28
N VAL A 130 -9.79 1.99 26.47
CA VAL A 130 -9.39 3.33 26.93
C VAL A 130 -10.62 4.12 27.37
N ALA A 131 -10.57 4.72 28.56
CA ALA A 131 -11.68 5.51 29.07
C ALA A 131 -11.93 6.75 28.18
N LYS A 132 -13.21 7.08 27.92
CA LYS A 132 -13.64 8.15 27.00
C LYS A 132 -12.96 9.51 27.27
N LYS A 133 -12.70 9.84 28.55
CA LYS A 133 -12.02 11.08 28.95
C LYS A 133 -10.59 11.21 28.40
N HIS A 134 -9.95 10.10 28.00
CA HIS A 134 -8.59 10.08 27.48
C HIS A 134 -8.51 9.94 25.96
N TRP A 135 -9.65 9.73 25.25
CA TRP A 135 -9.64 9.49 23.81
C TRP A 135 -8.99 10.62 23.01
N ARG A 136 -9.37 11.88 23.32
CA ARG A 136 -8.83 13.03 22.58
C ARG A 136 -7.31 13.12 22.72
N GLN A 137 -6.79 13.00 23.93
CA GLN A 137 -5.35 13.04 24.19
C GLN A 137 -4.63 11.89 23.47
N ARG A 138 -5.11 10.65 23.63
CA ARG A 138 -4.50 9.47 22.97
C ARG A 138 -4.59 9.54 21.45
N THR A 139 -5.66 10.10 20.89
CA THR A 139 -5.78 10.33 19.45
C THR A 139 -4.70 11.29 18.96
N LEU A 140 -4.48 12.40 19.65
CA LEU A 140 -3.43 13.37 19.30
C LEU A 140 -2.03 12.76 19.38
N GLU A 141 -1.77 11.98 20.43
CA GLU A 141 -0.50 11.25 20.59
C GLU A 141 -0.28 10.27 19.42
N LEU A 142 -1.29 9.48 19.04
CA LEU A 142 -1.20 8.55 17.91
C LEU A 142 -0.96 9.29 16.58
N LEU A 143 -1.69 10.37 16.32
CA LEU A 143 -1.49 11.19 15.11
C LEU A 143 -0.08 11.80 15.05
N SER A 144 0.45 12.23 16.19
CA SER A 144 1.82 12.75 16.29
C SER A 144 2.86 11.65 16.02
N GLN A 145 2.67 10.45 16.57
CA GLN A 145 3.56 9.29 16.35
C GLN A 145 3.65 8.88 14.88
N VAL A 146 2.56 9.05 14.13
CA VAL A 146 2.54 8.77 12.68
C VAL A 146 2.91 10.00 11.85
N ASN A 147 3.50 11.03 12.44
CA ASN A 147 3.97 12.27 11.79
C ASN A 147 2.85 13.00 11.01
N ILE A 148 1.65 13.09 11.56
CA ILE A 148 0.61 14.00 11.05
C ILE A 148 0.93 15.40 11.55
N ALA A 149 1.15 16.33 10.63
CA ALA A 149 1.32 17.76 10.96
C ALA A 149 -0.01 18.35 11.45
N ASP A 150 0.05 19.17 12.50
CA ASP A 150 -1.10 19.82 13.13
C ASP A 150 -2.25 18.81 13.41
N PRO A 151 -2.01 17.83 14.32
CA PRO A 151 -2.98 16.77 14.61
C PRO A 151 -4.34 17.29 15.05
N GLU A 152 -4.36 18.41 15.76
CA GLU A 152 -5.58 19.04 16.29
C GLU A 152 -6.56 19.39 15.18
N SER A 153 -6.09 20.06 14.13
CA SER A 153 -6.92 20.45 12.97
C SER A 153 -7.42 19.25 12.16
N LYS A 154 -6.82 18.07 12.34
CA LYS A 154 -7.19 16.86 11.60
C LYS A 154 -8.31 16.07 12.28
N LEU A 155 -8.56 16.27 13.57
CA LEU A 155 -9.59 15.51 14.30
C LEU A 155 -10.99 15.62 13.68
N ALA A 156 -11.36 16.79 13.20
CA ALA A 156 -12.66 17.07 12.60
C ALA A 156 -12.72 16.81 11.08
N ARG A 157 -11.59 16.47 10.45
CA ARG A 157 -11.53 16.21 9.01
C ARG A 157 -12.09 14.84 8.65
N TYR A 158 -12.66 14.76 7.45
CA TYR A 158 -13.11 13.53 6.84
C TYR A 158 -12.01 12.95 5.92
N PRO A 159 -12.02 11.64 5.63
CA PRO A 159 -11.00 11.01 4.79
C PRO A 159 -10.80 11.67 3.42
N HIS A 160 -11.86 12.14 2.78
CA HIS A 160 -11.79 12.79 1.46
C HIS A 160 -11.10 14.17 1.48
N GLU A 161 -10.97 14.81 2.63
CA GLU A 161 -10.27 16.09 2.80
C GLU A 161 -8.76 15.94 2.99
N LEU A 162 -8.23 14.70 2.97
CA LEU A 162 -6.85 14.37 3.29
C LEU A 162 -6.10 13.84 2.06
N SER A 163 -4.79 14.06 2.01
CA SER A 163 -3.93 13.43 0.99
C SER A 163 -3.84 11.92 1.18
N GLY A 164 -3.42 11.18 0.14
CA GLY A 164 -3.20 9.73 0.21
C GLY A 164 -2.26 9.32 1.34
N GLY A 165 -1.12 10.01 1.48
CA GLY A 165 -0.16 9.76 2.56
C GLY A 165 -0.71 10.06 3.95
N GLN A 166 -1.55 11.11 4.11
CA GLN A 166 -2.21 11.39 5.38
C GLN A 166 -3.22 10.31 5.76
N ARG A 167 -4.03 9.83 4.80
CA ARG A 167 -4.96 8.71 5.02
C ARG A 167 -4.23 7.45 5.43
N GLN A 168 -3.11 7.13 4.78
CA GLN A 168 -2.28 6.00 5.13
C GLN A 168 -1.75 6.09 6.57
N ARG A 169 -1.23 7.26 6.98
CA ARG A 169 -0.75 7.51 8.34
C ARG A 169 -1.87 7.37 9.38
N ILE A 170 -3.09 7.81 9.08
CA ILE A 170 -4.25 7.65 9.95
C ILE A 170 -4.64 6.17 10.08
N MET A 171 -4.64 5.42 9.01
CA MET A 171 -4.89 3.97 9.05
C MET A 171 -3.83 3.25 9.92
N ILE A 172 -2.57 3.65 9.82
CA ILE A 172 -1.49 3.15 10.70
C ILE A 172 -1.80 3.52 12.16
N ALA A 173 -2.19 4.75 12.45
CA ALA A 173 -2.57 5.18 13.80
C ALA A 173 -3.72 4.34 14.39
N MET A 174 -4.74 4.04 13.57
CA MET A 174 -5.85 3.16 13.98
C MET A 174 -5.39 1.73 14.27
N ALA A 175 -4.52 1.17 13.41
CA ALA A 175 -3.97 -0.18 13.62
C ALA A 175 -3.11 -0.27 14.91
N LEU A 176 -2.46 0.83 15.29
CA LEU A 176 -1.62 0.91 16.49
C LEU A 176 -2.37 1.31 17.77
N ALA A 177 -3.65 1.70 17.67
CA ALA A 177 -4.40 2.26 18.79
C ALA A 177 -4.61 1.27 19.96
N GLN A 178 -4.53 -0.02 19.70
CA GLN A 178 -4.69 -1.09 20.68
C GLN A 178 -3.37 -1.73 21.12
N ASP A 179 -2.21 -1.15 20.76
CA ASP A 179 -0.85 -1.62 21.07
C ASP A 179 -0.63 -3.12 20.73
N PRO A 180 -0.79 -3.52 19.45
CA PRO A 180 -0.68 -4.91 19.03
C PRO A 180 0.75 -5.44 19.15
N ASP A 181 0.90 -6.77 19.31
CA ASP A 181 2.21 -7.45 19.28
C ASP A 181 2.71 -7.67 17.84
N ILE A 182 1.78 -7.80 16.88
CA ILE A 182 2.07 -8.03 15.46
C ILE A 182 1.31 -7.01 14.62
N ILE A 183 1.99 -6.42 13.64
CA ILE A 183 1.37 -5.65 12.57
C ILE A 183 1.44 -6.44 11.27
N ILE A 184 0.30 -6.67 10.63
CA ILE A 184 0.21 -7.11 9.24
C ILE A 184 0.07 -5.87 8.37
N ALA A 185 1.04 -5.61 7.51
CA ALA A 185 1.02 -4.51 6.55
C ALA A 185 0.81 -5.09 5.14
N ASP A 186 -0.43 -5.06 4.67
CA ASP A 186 -0.81 -5.59 3.36
C ASP A 186 -0.71 -4.50 2.32
N GLU A 187 0.37 -4.55 1.53
CA GLU A 187 0.73 -3.57 0.49
C GLU A 187 0.60 -2.11 0.95
N PRO A 188 1.20 -1.72 2.07
CA PRO A 188 0.92 -0.44 2.73
C PRO A 188 1.35 0.80 1.92
N THR A 189 1.91 0.60 0.74
CA THR A 189 2.51 1.66 -0.08
C THR A 189 2.03 1.69 -1.54
N THR A 190 1.11 0.82 -1.93
CA THR A 190 0.72 0.62 -3.35
C THR A 190 0.13 1.87 -4.01
N ALA A 191 -0.66 2.67 -3.29
CA ALA A 191 -1.28 3.89 -3.80
C ALA A 191 -0.42 5.17 -3.61
N LEU A 192 0.86 5.03 -3.22
CA LEU A 192 1.73 6.14 -2.88
C LEU A 192 2.86 6.32 -3.92
N ASP A 193 3.35 7.55 -4.05
CA ASP A 193 4.57 7.83 -4.81
C ASP A 193 5.82 7.26 -4.11
N VAL A 194 6.92 7.19 -4.86
CA VAL A 194 8.17 6.54 -4.42
C VAL A 194 8.71 7.14 -3.12
N THR A 195 8.66 8.47 -2.97
CA THR A 195 9.16 9.17 -1.78
C THR A 195 8.32 8.80 -0.55
N LEU A 196 6.99 8.88 -0.68
CA LEU A 196 6.07 8.52 0.40
C LEU A 196 6.13 7.03 0.78
N ARG A 197 6.43 6.12 -0.18
CA ARG A 197 6.63 4.70 0.13
C ARG A 197 7.75 4.48 1.14
N HIS A 198 8.90 5.11 0.93
CA HIS A 198 10.03 5.03 1.84
C HIS A 198 9.72 5.65 3.21
N GLU A 199 9.01 6.78 3.23
CA GLU A 199 8.58 7.41 4.48
C GLU A 199 7.63 6.52 5.29
N ILE A 200 6.64 5.90 4.66
CA ILE A 200 5.65 5.04 5.34
C ILE A 200 6.32 3.77 5.88
N LEU A 201 7.18 3.10 5.10
CA LEU A 201 7.88 1.91 5.61
C LEU A 201 8.94 2.27 6.65
N GLY A 202 9.64 3.39 6.50
CA GLY A 202 10.53 3.92 7.54
C GLY A 202 9.81 4.22 8.84
N LEU A 203 8.60 4.80 8.77
CA LEU A 203 7.72 5.03 9.91
C LEU A 203 7.31 3.70 10.58
N LEU A 204 6.83 2.72 9.81
CA LEU A 204 6.44 1.42 10.35
C LEU A 204 7.61 0.68 10.99
N HIS A 205 8.79 0.71 10.37
CA HIS A 205 10.00 0.10 10.90
C HIS A 205 10.43 0.74 12.23
N ARG A 206 10.39 2.08 12.31
CA ARG A 206 10.66 2.83 13.55
C ARG A 206 9.67 2.45 14.65
N LEU A 207 8.36 2.51 14.37
CA LEU A 207 7.31 2.19 15.35
C LEU A 207 7.36 0.73 15.80
N LYS A 208 7.66 -0.21 14.87
CA LYS A 208 7.90 -1.63 15.19
C LYS A 208 9.02 -1.74 16.24
N LYS A 209 10.15 -1.06 16.02
CA LYS A 209 11.32 -1.11 16.91
C LYS A 209 11.03 -0.46 18.26
N GLU A 210 10.42 0.73 18.28
CA GLU A 210 10.08 1.46 19.50
C GLU A 210 9.11 0.69 20.41
N ARG A 211 8.17 -0.06 19.82
CA ARG A 211 7.14 -0.81 20.56
C ARG A 211 7.47 -2.29 20.75
N GLY A 212 8.59 -2.79 20.22
CA GLY A 212 8.97 -4.21 20.28
C GLY A 212 8.05 -5.14 19.48
N MET A 213 7.29 -4.62 18.51
CA MET A 213 6.36 -5.39 17.69
C MET A 213 7.09 -6.24 16.64
N ALA A 214 6.44 -7.31 16.17
CA ALA A 214 6.81 -7.98 14.94
C ALA A 214 5.96 -7.47 13.76
N MET A 215 6.42 -7.68 12.53
CA MET A 215 5.70 -7.25 11.33
C MET A 215 5.65 -8.34 10.27
N ILE A 216 4.48 -8.57 9.69
CA ILE A 216 4.32 -9.27 8.41
C ILE A 216 4.12 -8.21 7.34
N LEU A 217 5.06 -8.10 6.41
CA LEU A 217 5.03 -7.15 5.32
C LEU A 217 4.67 -7.86 4.01
N ILE A 218 3.50 -7.60 3.47
CA ILE A 218 3.14 -8.04 2.12
C ILE A 218 3.47 -6.92 1.15
N SER A 219 4.27 -7.21 0.13
CA SER A 219 4.67 -6.23 -0.86
C SER A 219 5.04 -6.89 -2.19
N HIS A 220 4.87 -6.16 -3.28
CA HIS A 220 5.42 -6.49 -4.60
C HIS A 220 6.70 -5.68 -4.90
N ASP A 221 7.07 -4.72 -4.04
CA ASP A 221 8.28 -3.90 -4.20
C ASP A 221 9.47 -4.56 -3.49
N LEU A 222 10.28 -5.27 -4.26
CA LEU A 222 11.43 -6.01 -3.75
C LEU A 222 12.53 -5.12 -3.16
N ASN A 223 12.67 -3.88 -3.63
CA ASN A 223 13.67 -2.95 -3.09
C ASN A 223 13.31 -2.56 -1.64
N LEU A 224 12.02 -2.34 -1.39
CA LEU A 224 11.52 -2.07 -0.05
C LEU A 224 11.66 -3.29 0.86
N VAL A 225 11.32 -4.48 0.34
CA VAL A 225 11.46 -5.76 1.07
C VAL A 225 12.93 -6.00 1.45
N LYS A 226 13.88 -5.86 0.53
CA LYS A 226 15.31 -6.01 0.78
C LYS A 226 15.78 -5.12 1.94
N ARG A 227 15.23 -3.91 2.05
CA ARG A 227 15.66 -2.91 3.05
C ARG A 227 15.01 -3.10 4.41
N TYR A 228 13.75 -3.58 4.47
CA TYR A 228 12.94 -3.53 5.68
C TYR A 228 12.56 -4.90 6.25
N SER A 229 12.95 -6.01 5.64
CA SER A 229 12.63 -7.35 6.15
C SER A 229 13.86 -8.15 6.57
N ASP A 230 13.67 -9.00 7.58
CA ASP A 230 14.67 -9.91 8.11
C ASP A 230 14.60 -11.26 7.38
N ASN A 231 13.38 -11.77 7.17
CA ASN A 231 13.09 -12.99 6.46
C ASN A 231 12.10 -12.75 5.32
N LEU A 232 12.15 -13.61 4.31
CA LEU A 232 11.39 -13.50 3.07
C LEU A 232 10.73 -14.84 2.72
N ILE A 233 9.47 -14.79 2.31
CA ILE A 233 8.74 -15.87 1.64
C ILE A 233 8.36 -15.40 0.24
N VAL A 234 8.75 -16.15 -0.78
CA VAL A 234 8.37 -15.91 -2.17
C VAL A 234 7.26 -16.87 -2.55
N MET A 235 6.11 -16.31 -2.96
CA MET A 235 4.92 -17.09 -3.32
C MET A 235 4.56 -16.93 -4.79
N GLN A 236 4.18 -18.04 -5.43
CA GLN A 236 3.62 -18.08 -6.77
C GLN A 236 2.46 -19.07 -6.82
N GLN A 237 1.31 -18.65 -7.36
CA GLN A 237 0.14 -19.51 -7.54
C GLN A 237 -0.24 -20.33 -6.27
N GLY A 238 -0.22 -19.67 -5.13
CA GLY A 238 -0.57 -20.26 -3.83
C GLY A 238 0.55 -21.06 -3.15
N LYS A 239 1.68 -21.29 -3.80
CA LYS A 239 2.78 -22.11 -3.29
C LYS A 239 3.97 -21.26 -2.87
N VAL A 240 4.70 -21.75 -1.87
CA VAL A 240 6.01 -21.21 -1.48
C VAL A 240 7.06 -21.72 -2.47
N MET A 241 7.69 -20.80 -3.19
CA MET A 241 8.77 -21.11 -4.11
C MET A 241 10.13 -21.10 -3.41
N GLU A 242 10.33 -20.14 -2.52
CA GLU A 242 11.55 -19.98 -1.75
C GLU A 242 11.27 -19.27 -0.43
N GLN A 243 12.01 -19.63 0.63
CA GLN A 243 11.89 -18.93 1.92
C GLN A 243 13.22 -18.99 2.67
N GLY A 244 13.55 -17.91 3.39
CA GLY A 244 14.78 -17.82 4.18
C GLY A 244 15.12 -16.39 4.61
N ALA A 245 16.35 -16.18 5.05
CA ALA A 245 16.85 -14.85 5.35
C ALA A 245 16.83 -13.97 4.10
N THR A 246 16.27 -12.75 4.22
CA THR A 246 16.10 -11.84 3.08
C THR A 246 17.41 -11.63 2.32
N GLN A 247 18.50 -11.32 3.03
CA GLN A 247 19.79 -11.07 2.40
C GLN A 247 20.29 -12.29 1.61
N ALA A 248 20.16 -13.51 2.16
CA ALA A 248 20.60 -14.73 1.51
C ALA A 248 19.84 -15.00 0.19
N ILE A 249 18.50 -14.77 0.19
CA ILE A 249 17.69 -14.94 -1.02
C ILE A 249 18.06 -13.90 -2.09
N PHE A 250 18.32 -12.64 -1.69
CA PHE A 250 18.71 -11.61 -2.65
C PHE A 250 20.12 -11.81 -3.21
N ASP A 251 21.04 -12.35 -2.43
CA ASP A 251 22.42 -12.58 -2.86
C ASP A 251 22.54 -13.83 -3.76
N ASN A 252 21.75 -14.87 -3.47
CA ASN A 252 21.83 -16.14 -4.20
C ASN A 252 20.46 -16.84 -4.29
N PRO A 253 19.53 -16.32 -5.10
CA PRO A 253 18.20 -16.93 -5.26
C PRO A 253 18.29 -18.30 -5.92
N GLN A 254 17.72 -19.33 -5.27
CA GLN A 254 17.79 -20.71 -5.73
C GLN A 254 16.69 -21.05 -6.73
N HIS A 255 15.48 -20.53 -6.53
CA HIS A 255 14.36 -20.82 -7.41
C HIS A 255 14.34 -19.90 -8.65
N SER A 256 14.02 -20.45 -9.83
CA SER A 256 13.97 -19.69 -11.09
C SER A 256 13.02 -18.49 -11.04
N TYR A 257 11.85 -18.68 -10.43
CA TYR A 257 10.87 -17.61 -10.25
C TYR A 257 11.40 -16.48 -9.34
N THR A 258 12.10 -16.81 -8.24
CA THR A 258 12.74 -15.82 -7.38
C THR A 258 13.78 -15.02 -8.15
N ARG A 259 14.59 -15.70 -8.98
CA ARG A 259 15.54 -15.04 -9.88
C ARG A 259 14.86 -14.10 -10.86
N SER A 260 13.77 -14.51 -11.49
CA SER A 260 13.03 -13.65 -12.41
C SER A 260 12.43 -12.44 -11.72
N LEU A 261 11.95 -12.57 -10.47
CA LEU A 261 11.45 -11.45 -9.69
C LEU A 261 12.55 -10.46 -9.29
N ILE A 262 13.71 -10.95 -8.82
CA ILE A 262 14.80 -10.10 -8.32
C ILE A 262 15.54 -9.42 -9.48
N TYR A 263 15.79 -10.15 -10.55
CA TYR A 263 16.52 -9.67 -11.72
C TYR A 263 15.59 -9.27 -12.86
N GLN A 264 14.39 -8.74 -12.54
CA GLN A 264 13.43 -8.30 -13.56
C GLN A 264 14.16 -7.57 -14.70
N ASP A 265 14.42 -8.30 -15.77
CA ASP A 265 14.94 -7.71 -16.98
C ASP A 265 13.77 -7.10 -17.76
N PHE A 266 13.61 -5.79 -17.61
CA PHE A 266 12.60 -5.03 -18.36
C PHE A 266 12.95 -4.92 -19.85
N GLY A 267 13.98 -5.68 -20.30
CA GLY A 267 14.56 -5.59 -21.63
C GLY A 267 15.43 -4.34 -21.78
N GLN A 268 16.25 -4.36 -22.80
CA GLN A 268 17.03 -3.19 -23.21
C GLN A 268 16.15 -2.34 -24.12
N SER A 269 16.19 -0.99 -23.94
CA SER A 269 15.61 -0.09 -24.93
C SER A 269 16.22 -0.38 -26.29
N LEU A 270 15.38 -0.59 -27.29
CA LEU A 270 15.89 -0.70 -28.67
C LEU A 270 16.67 0.57 -29.01
N PRO A 271 17.82 0.44 -29.72
CA PRO A 271 18.58 1.62 -30.11
C PRO A 271 17.71 2.53 -30.97
N ILE A 272 17.72 3.81 -30.65
CA ILE A 272 17.01 4.84 -31.46
C ILE A 272 17.69 4.86 -32.84
N ILE A 273 16.91 4.63 -33.89
CA ILE A 273 17.43 4.73 -35.26
C ILE A 273 17.79 6.18 -35.51
N ALA A 274 19.04 6.45 -35.85
CA ALA A 274 19.49 7.81 -36.19
C ALA A 274 18.63 8.37 -37.32
N ASN A 275 18.16 9.63 -37.17
CA ASN A 275 17.26 10.32 -38.08
C ASN A 275 15.81 9.79 -38.14
N SER A 276 15.34 9.08 -37.11
CA SER A 276 13.90 8.77 -37.01
C SER A 276 13.06 10.05 -37.00
N PRO A 277 11.94 10.10 -37.75
CA PRO A 277 11.09 11.26 -37.79
C PRO A 277 10.44 11.52 -36.42
N SER A 278 10.25 12.81 -36.09
CA SER A 278 9.47 13.19 -34.90
C SER A 278 8.00 12.77 -35.08
N VAL A 279 7.46 12.09 -34.10
CA VAL A 279 6.04 11.68 -34.06
C VAL A 279 5.20 12.56 -33.13
N LEU A 280 5.87 13.21 -32.16
CA LEU A 280 5.22 14.13 -31.23
C LEU A 280 6.21 15.25 -30.87
N GLU A 281 5.76 16.49 -30.99
CA GLU A 281 6.47 17.65 -30.48
C GLU A 281 5.53 18.46 -29.58
N VAL A 282 5.99 18.80 -28.40
CA VAL A 282 5.29 19.66 -27.46
C VAL A 282 6.15 20.91 -27.24
N LYS A 283 5.54 22.08 -27.43
CA LYS A 283 6.23 23.35 -27.30
C LYS A 283 5.51 24.28 -26.34
N GLN A 284 6.21 24.67 -25.26
CA GLN A 284 5.77 25.62 -24.24
C GLN A 284 4.37 25.24 -23.65
N LEU A 285 4.11 23.95 -23.44
CA LEU A 285 2.83 23.48 -22.92
C LEU A 285 2.64 23.97 -21.48
N THR A 286 1.62 24.77 -21.26
CA THR A 286 1.19 25.24 -19.95
C THR A 286 -0.27 24.85 -19.73
N ILE A 287 -0.58 24.23 -18.58
CA ILE A 287 -1.91 23.76 -18.24
C ILE A 287 -2.29 24.33 -16.88
N ALA A 288 -3.41 25.06 -16.82
CA ALA A 288 -3.90 25.66 -15.61
C ALA A 288 -5.36 25.27 -15.32
N PHE A 289 -5.67 25.07 -14.04
CA PHE A 289 -7.02 24.77 -13.55
C PHE A 289 -7.56 25.93 -12.71
N PRO A 290 -8.88 26.17 -12.71
CA PRO A 290 -9.51 27.19 -11.87
C PRO A 290 -9.37 26.83 -10.39
N GLN A 291 -8.85 27.76 -9.58
CA GLN A 291 -8.65 27.58 -8.13
C GLN A 291 -9.66 28.34 -7.29
N LYS A 292 -10.01 29.57 -7.71
CA LYS A 292 -11.03 30.38 -7.06
C LYS A 292 -11.90 31.08 -8.09
N ASN A 293 -13.21 31.08 -7.83
CA ASN A 293 -14.18 31.84 -8.60
C ASN A 293 -14.71 33.03 -7.75
N ASN A 294 -15.07 34.12 -8.40
CA ASN A 294 -15.81 35.21 -7.75
C ASN A 294 -17.31 34.85 -7.60
N ILE A 295 -18.07 35.73 -6.94
CA ILE A 295 -19.52 35.55 -6.69
C ILE A 295 -20.32 35.41 -8.01
N LEU A 296 -19.81 35.93 -9.11
CA LEU A 296 -20.39 35.87 -10.47
C LEU A 296 -19.92 34.64 -11.27
N GLY A 297 -19.22 33.68 -10.64
CA GLY A 297 -18.75 32.45 -11.29
C GLY A 297 -17.49 32.62 -12.17
N LYS A 298 -16.90 33.80 -12.26
CA LYS A 298 -15.69 34.05 -13.05
C LYS A 298 -14.44 33.63 -12.27
N THR A 299 -13.58 32.81 -12.87
CA THR A 299 -12.31 32.38 -12.25
C THR A 299 -11.36 33.55 -12.06
N ILE A 300 -10.98 33.80 -10.81
CA ILE A 300 -10.05 34.89 -10.42
C ILE A 300 -8.65 34.38 -10.09
N GLN A 301 -8.48 33.08 -9.86
CA GLN A 301 -7.18 32.50 -9.59
C GLN A 301 -7.04 31.14 -10.31
N TRP A 302 -5.90 30.96 -10.98
CA TRP A 302 -5.55 29.74 -11.70
C TRP A 302 -4.37 29.04 -11.04
N PHE A 303 -4.42 27.73 -10.95
CA PHE A 303 -3.32 26.88 -10.53
C PHE A 303 -2.67 26.28 -11.77
N GLU A 304 -1.41 26.60 -12.02
CA GLU A 304 -0.63 26.05 -13.13
C GLU A 304 -0.08 24.67 -12.73
N ALA A 305 -0.68 23.62 -13.25
CA ALA A 305 -0.28 22.23 -13.03
C ALA A 305 0.91 21.81 -13.90
N VAL A 306 1.05 22.42 -15.08
CA VAL A 306 2.18 22.22 -16.01
C VAL A 306 2.64 23.59 -16.50
N LYS A 307 3.96 23.83 -16.53
CA LYS A 307 4.55 25.13 -16.84
C LYS A 307 5.60 25.01 -17.94
N GLY A 308 5.29 25.51 -19.15
CA GLY A 308 6.24 25.66 -20.25
C GLY A 308 6.95 24.36 -20.65
N LEU A 309 6.27 23.22 -20.59
CA LEU A 309 6.85 21.91 -20.90
C LEU A 309 7.20 21.81 -22.39
N ASN A 310 8.43 21.36 -22.67
CA ASN A 310 8.89 21.02 -24.01
C ASN A 310 9.34 19.55 -24.01
N LEU A 311 8.90 18.78 -25.01
CA LEU A 311 9.36 17.41 -25.22
C LEU A 311 9.23 17.05 -26.71
N THR A 312 10.03 16.10 -27.14
CA THR A 312 9.97 15.53 -28.49
C THR A 312 10.06 14.01 -28.35
N LEU A 313 9.25 13.30 -29.13
CA LEU A 313 9.26 11.84 -29.24
C LEU A 313 9.45 11.46 -30.69
N THR A 314 10.44 10.64 -30.97
CA THR A 314 10.72 10.11 -32.30
C THR A 314 10.11 8.73 -32.49
N GLN A 315 9.94 8.30 -33.73
CA GLN A 315 9.41 6.98 -34.05
C GLN A 315 10.26 5.87 -33.44
N GLY A 316 9.59 4.93 -32.74
CA GLY A 316 10.25 3.81 -32.05
C GLY A 316 10.86 4.16 -30.69
N GLN A 317 10.81 5.44 -30.27
CA GLN A 317 11.31 5.89 -28.96
C GLN A 317 10.26 5.67 -27.85
N SER A 318 10.72 5.31 -26.64
CA SER A 318 9.93 5.37 -25.41
C SER A 318 10.41 6.51 -24.54
N LEU A 319 9.47 7.37 -24.09
CA LEU A 319 9.75 8.49 -23.19
C LEU A 319 9.10 8.25 -21.83
N GLY A 320 9.91 8.16 -20.78
CA GLY A 320 9.44 8.07 -19.40
C GLY A 320 9.25 9.46 -18.78
N ILE A 321 8.07 9.74 -18.20
CA ILE A 321 7.79 10.94 -17.41
C ILE A 321 7.72 10.54 -15.94
N VAL A 322 8.67 11.01 -15.15
CA VAL A 322 8.80 10.68 -13.71
C VAL A 322 8.65 11.94 -12.84
N GLY A 323 8.31 11.76 -11.58
CA GLY A 323 8.16 12.85 -10.60
C GLY A 323 7.20 12.50 -9.49
N GLU A 324 7.07 13.36 -8.47
CA GLU A 324 6.19 13.19 -7.33
C GLU A 324 4.70 13.22 -7.70
N SER A 325 3.84 12.73 -6.79
CA SER A 325 2.38 12.85 -6.94
C SER A 325 2.00 14.34 -7.04
N GLY A 326 1.12 14.66 -8.00
CA GLY A 326 0.71 16.07 -8.23
C GLY A 326 1.67 16.90 -9.08
N SER A 327 2.79 16.34 -9.56
CA SER A 327 3.75 17.08 -10.43
C SER A 327 3.27 17.30 -11.88
N GLY A 328 2.03 16.96 -12.22
CA GLY A 328 1.44 17.21 -13.54
C GLY A 328 1.64 16.10 -14.59
N LYS A 329 2.22 14.95 -14.26
CA LYS A 329 2.47 13.82 -15.20
C LYS A 329 1.22 13.37 -15.94
N THR A 330 0.20 12.98 -15.18
CA THR A 330 -1.10 12.54 -15.73
C THR A 330 -1.80 13.67 -16.47
N THR A 331 -1.71 14.89 -15.96
CA THR A 331 -2.25 16.08 -16.61
C THR A 331 -1.61 16.29 -17.98
N THR A 332 -0.28 16.14 -18.07
CA THR A 332 0.45 16.20 -19.34
C THR A 332 -0.02 15.11 -20.29
N ALA A 333 -0.10 13.84 -19.83
CA ALA A 333 -0.54 12.73 -20.67
C ALA A 333 -1.97 12.95 -21.22
N LEU A 334 -2.90 13.41 -20.36
CA LEU A 334 -4.28 13.72 -20.76
C LEU A 334 -4.35 14.88 -21.76
N ALA A 335 -3.46 15.88 -21.64
CA ALA A 335 -3.38 16.98 -22.60
C ALA A 335 -2.95 16.50 -23.99
N LEU A 336 -1.96 15.60 -24.06
CA LEU A 336 -1.45 15.06 -25.33
C LEU A 336 -2.53 14.35 -26.16
N ILE A 337 -3.53 13.78 -25.49
CA ILE A 337 -4.65 13.07 -26.16
C ILE A 337 -5.99 13.85 -26.10
N LYS A 338 -5.95 15.14 -25.72
CA LYS A 338 -7.11 16.05 -25.64
C LYS A 338 -8.25 15.54 -24.72
N LEU A 339 -7.89 14.89 -23.59
CA LEU A 339 -8.82 14.36 -22.59
C LEU A 339 -8.83 15.17 -21.27
N LEU A 340 -8.36 16.41 -21.29
CA LEU A 340 -8.50 17.29 -20.12
C LEU A 340 -9.94 17.75 -19.96
N ALA A 341 -10.34 18.01 -18.72
CA ALA A 341 -11.64 18.60 -18.41
C ALA A 341 -11.79 19.98 -19.11
N ASN A 342 -13.00 20.32 -19.57
CA ASN A 342 -13.30 21.59 -20.26
C ASN A 342 -12.95 22.85 -19.45
N ALA A 343 -12.81 22.74 -18.12
CA ALA A 343 -12.41 23.82 -17.25
C ALA A 343 -10.90 24.11 -17.28
N ALA A 344 -10.08 23.24 -17.87
CA ALA A 344 -8.64 23.44 -17.96
C ALA A 344 -8.30 24.44 -19.05
N LYS A 345 -7.41 25.39 -18.73
CA LYS A 345 -6.82 26.30 -19.71
C LYS A 345 -5.50 25.70 -20.20
N VAL A 346 -5.42 25.41 -21.50
CA VAL A 346 -4.24 24.83 -22.14
C VAL A 346 -3.64 25.88 -23.08
N GLN A 347 -2.32 26.09 -23.00
CA GLN A 347 -1.55 27.00 -23.84
C GLN A 347 -0.30 26.27 -24.35
N GLY A 348 0.24 26.70 -25.50
CA GLY A 348 1.37 26.05 -26.15
C GLY A 348 0.92 25.31 -27.40
N GLN A 349 1.73 24.38 -27.89
CA GLN A 349 1.47 23.58 -29.07
C GLN A 349 1.73 22.11 -28.80
N ILE A 350 0.86 21.24 -29.31
CA ILE A 350 1.03 19.80 -29.32
C ILE A 350 0.91 19.32 -30.77
N LEU A 351 2.04 19.07 -31.39
CA LEU A 351 2.13 18.66 -32.77
C LEU A 351 2.29 17.15 -32.87
N LEU A 352 1.33 16.48 -33.48
CA LEU A 352 1.33 15.05 -33.73
C LEU A 352 1.51 14.75 -35.21
N SER A 353 2.42 13.85 -35.57
CA SER A 353 2.63 13.40 -36.93
C SER A 353 1.50 12.48 -37.39
N ALA A 354 0.75 12.90 -38.41
CA ALA A 354 -0.24 12.11 -39.09
C ALA A 354 0.03 12.16 -40.61
N ASN A 355 0.22 10.99 -41.24
CA ASN A 355 0.48 10.91 -42.69
C ASN A 355 1.60 11.85 -43.18
N ALA A 356 2.73 11.88 -42.48
CA ALA A 356 3.90 12.76 -42.75
C ALA A 356 3.65 14.28 -42.61
N HIS A 357 2.52 14.67 -42.03
CA HIS A 357 2.22 16.08 -41.69
C HIS A 357 2.07 16.21 -40.16
N MET A 358 2.61 17.33 -39.61
CA MET A 358 2.42 17.65 -38.20
C MET A 358 1.10 18.42 -38.03
N THR A 359 0.19 17.87 -37.23
CA THR A 359 -1.10 18.49 -36.92
C THR A 359 -1.13 18.94 -35.46
N ASP A 360 -1.53 20.19 -35.22
CA ASP A 360 -1.70 20.69 -33.85
C ASP A 360 -2.98 20.10 -33.22
N VAL A 361 -2.82 19.33 -32.15
CA VAL A 361 -3.92 18.68 -31.40
C VAL A 361 -4.78 19.71 -30.66
N LEU A 362 -4.21 20.89 -30.32
CA LEU A 362 -4.90 21.95 -29.59
C LEU A 362 -5.69 22.91 -30.51
N ALA A 363 -5.41 22.90 -31.80
CA ALA A 363 -6.12 23.72 -32.78
C ALA A 363 -7.59 23.32 -33.00
#